data_909e4b7adf8d3714bb9d4165a711f31f
#
_entry.id   909e4b7adf8d3714bb9d4165a711f31f
#
_cell.length_a   1.000
_cell.length_b   1.000
_cell.length_c   1.000
_cell.angle_alpha   90.00
_cell.angle_beta   90.00
_cell.angle_gamma   90.00
#
_symmetry.space_group_name_H-M   'P 1'
#
loop_
_entity.id
_entity.type
_entity.pdbx_description
1 polymer ?
#
loop_
_entity_poly.entity_id
_entity_poly.type
_entity_poly.pdbx_seq_one_letter_code
_entity_poly.pdbx_strand_id
1 'polypeptide(L)'
;MKIIAVGMNYVAHCHELHADEKLPEEPVIFMKPDSALLKDSKPFFIPDFSQQVDYETELVVRINRLGKNIAPRFASRYYDAVTVGIDFTARDLQRRFREEGKPWELCKGFDLSLIHISEPTRH
;
A
#
# COMPACT_ATOMS: atom_id res chain seq x y z
N MET A 1 11.46 -9.27 3.98
CA MET A 1 10.04 -9.22 4.44
C MET A 1 9.14 -9.13 3.21
N LYS A 2 7.93 -9.64 3.26
CA LYS A 2 6.95 -9.51 2.16
C LYS A 2 5.94 -8.43 2.53
N ILE A 3 5.81 -7.41 1.69
CA ILE A 3 4.84 -6.32 1.86
C ILE A 3 3.85 -6.42 0.71
N ILE A 4 2.58 -6.62 1.03
CA ILE A 4 1.48 -6.74 0.07
C ILE A 4 0.52 -5.59 0.34
N ALA A 5 0.18 -4.86 -0.71
CA ALA A 5 -0.76 -3.75 -0.65
C ALA A 5 -2.01 -4.03 -1.50
N VAL A 6 -3.11 -3.43 -1.10
CA VAL A 6 -4.39 -3.53 -1.80
C VAL A 6 -4.77 -2.14 -2.31
N GLY A 7 -4.63 -1.95 -3.62
CA GLY A 7 -4.99 -0.69 -4.27
C GLY A 7 -6.50 -0.54 -4.45
N MET A 8 -6.95 0.72 -4.58
CA MET A 8 -8.37 1.08 -4.84
C MET A 8 -9.35 0.48 -3.82
N ASN A 9 -8.92 0.37 -2.56
CA ASN A 9 -9.67 -0.33 -1.50
C ASN A 9 -10.53 0.61 -0.63
N TYR A 10 -10.33 1.91 -0.74
CA TYR A 10 -11.08 2.93 0.02
C TYR A 10 -12.06 3.66 -0.90
N VAL A 11 -13.37 3.60 -0.57
CA VAL A 11 -14.44 4.17 -1.40
C VAL A 11 -14.23 5.67 -1.66
N ALA A 12 -13.90 6.44 -0.62
CA ALA A 12 -13.67 7.88 -0.73
C ALA A 12 -12.54 8.19 -1.72
N HIS A 13 -11.44 7.45 -1.63
CA HIS A 13 -10.30 7.61 -2.54
C HIS A 13 -10.64 7.27 -4.00
N CYS A 14 -11.43 6.23 -4.22
CA CYS A 14 -11.92 5.89 -5.57
C CYS A 14 -12.75 7.03 -6.16
N HIS A 15 -13.63 7.65 -5.37
CA HIS A 15 -14.45 8.79 -5.81
C HIS A 15 -13.63 10.07 -6.08
N GLU A 16 -12.57 10.32 -5.32
CA GLU A 16 -11.67 11.48 -5.53
C GLU A 16 -10.91 11.37 -6.85
N LEU A 17 -10.45 10.19 -7.20
CA LEU A 17 -9.63 9.96 -8.40
C LEU A 17 -10.48 9.71 -9.65
N HIS A 18 -11.66 9.13 -9.50
CA HIS A 18 -12.52 8.66 -10.59
C HIS A 18 -13.98 8.72 -10.18
N ALA A 19 -14.65 9.84 -10.44
CA ALA A 19 -16.02 10.12 -10.01
C ALA A 19 -17.05 9.02 -10.37
N ASP A 20 -16.79 8.22 -11.41
CA ASP A 20 -17.68 7.18 -11.95
C ASP A 20 -17.15 5.75 -11.77
N GLU A 21 -15.99 5.53 -11.16
CA GLU A 21 -15.46 4.16 -10.98
C GLU A 21 -16.09 3.46 -9.77
N LYS A 22 -16.63 2.29 -10.02
CA LYS A 22 -17.05 1.35 -8.97
C LYS A 22 -15.81 0.75 -8.30
N LEU A 23 -15.94 0.36 -7.04
CA LEU A 23 -14.93 -0.46 -6.39
C LEU A 23 -14.65 -1.71 -7.23
N PRO A 24 -13.39 -2.13 -7.36
CA PRO A 24 -13.06 -3.38 -8.02
C PRO A 24 -13.79 -4.56 -7.38
N GLU A 25 -14.28 -5.50 -8.20
CA GLU A 25 -14.92 -6.74 -7.71
C GLU A 25 -13.91 -7.64 -6.99
N GLU A 26 -12.65 -7.60 -7.43
CA GLU A 26 -11.54 -8.34 -6.84
C GLU A 26 -10.47 -7.37 -6.32
N PRO A 27 -9.73 -7.74 -5.25
CA PRO A 27 -8.65 -6.91 -4.74
C PRO A 27 -7.57 -6.64 -5.77
N VAL A 28 -7.20 -5.38 -5.97
CA VAL A 28 -6.06 -4.99 -6.81
C VAL A 28 -4.79 -5.12 -5.96
N ILE A 29 -4.06 -6.20 -6.15
CA ILE A 29 -2.88 -6.52 -5.35
C ILE A 29 -1.62 -6.01 -6.04
N PHE A 30 -0.76 -5.33 -5.27
CA PHE A 30 0.62 -5.03 -5.67
C PHE A 30 1.57 -5.27 -4.49
N MET A 31 2.85 -5.30 -4.77
CA MET A 31 3.87 -5.54 -3.76
C MET A 31 4.83 -4.36 -3.66
N LYS A 32 5.32 -4.14 -2.43
CA LYS A 32 6.48 -3.29 -2.20
C LYS A 32 7.65 -4.15 -1.72
N PRO A 33 8.89 -3.88 -2.17
CA PRO A 33 10.06 -4.54 -1.62
C PRO A 33 10.27 -4.10 -0.16
N ASP A 34 11.02 -4.85 0.63
CA ASP A 34 11.33 -4.45 2.01
C ASP A 34 12.25 -3.22 2.07
N SER A 35 13.00 -2.91 1.02
CA SER A 35 13.74 -1.65 0.85
C SER A 35 12.83 -0.41 0.75
N ALA A 36 11.55 -0.59 0.42
CA ALA A 36 10.57 0.49 0.44
C ALA A 36 10.24 0.97 1.87
N LEU A 37 10.54 0.17 2.90
CA LEU A 37 10.19 0.52 4.27
C LEU A 37 11.16 1.52 4.88
N LEU A 38 10.66 2.72 5.18
CA LEU A 38 11.36 3.74 5.95
C LEU A 38 11.25 3.42 7.44
N LYS A 39 12.39 3.14 8.07
CA LYS A 39 12.51 2.73 9.48
C LYS A 39 13.11 3.86 10.32
N ASP A 40 13.02 3.68 11.65
CA ASP A 40 13.75 4.48 12.63
C ASP A 40 13.38 5.96 12.62
N SER A 41 12.13 6.28 12.29
CA SER A 41 11.61 7.66 12.25
C SER A 41 12.48 8.62 11.41
N LYS A 42 13.13 8.10 10.37
CA LYS A 42 13.92 8.92 9.45
C LYS A 42 13.02 9.81 8.60
N PRO A 43 13.49 10.96 8.15
CA PRO A 43 12.72 11.80 7.26
C PRO A 43 12.54 11.14 5.89
N PHE A 44 11.35 11.32 5.30
CA PHE A 44 11.11 10.99 3.91
C PHE A 44 11.59 12.13 3.02
N PHE A 45 12.35 11.80 1.99
CA PHE A 45 12.79 12.76 0.97
C PHE A 45 12.03 12.50 -0.33
N ILE A 46 11.45 13.56 -0.89
CA ILE A 46 10.76 13.48 -2.18
C ILE A 46 11.77 13.12 -3.26
N PRO A 47 11.54 12.04 -4.03
CA PRO A 47 12.48 11.62 -5.07
C PRO A 47 12.46 12.56 -6.29
N ASP A 48 13.61 12.74 -6.92
CA ASP A 48 13.77 13.65 -8.07
C ASP A 48 13.05 13.19 -9.34
N PHE A 49 12.71 11.90 -9.44
CA PHE A 49 12.09 11.32 -10.63
C PHE A 49 10.58 11.58 -10.76
N SER A 50 9.94 12.16 -9.76
CA SER A 50 8.50 12.44 -9.75
C SER A 50 8.22 13.90 -9.45
N GLN A 51 7.27 14.49 -10.17
CA GLN A 51 6.79 15.86 -9.94
C GLN A 51 5.58 15.93 -9.01
N GLN A 52 4.99 14.76 -8.69
CA GLN A 52 3.86 14.67 -7.78
C GLN A 52 3.97 13.40 -6.94
N VAL A 53 4.31 13.57 -5.68
CA VAL A 53 4.30 12.49 -4.69
C VAL A 53 3.17 12.75 -3.70
N ASP A 54 2.20 11.85 -3.69
CA ASP A 54 1.09 11.87 -2.75
C ASP A 54 1.38 10.92 -1.58
N TYR A 55 0.78 11.18 -0.42
CA TYR A 55 0.76 10.26 0.72
C TYR A 55 -0.62 9.61 0.85
N GLU A 56 -0.64 8.31 1.01
CA GLU A 56 -1.88 7.54 1.21
C GLU A 56 -1.83 6.92 2.60
N THR A 57 -2.73 7.38 3.49
CA THR A 57 -2.83 6.81 4.84
C THR A 57 -3.63 5.53 4.80
N GLU A 58 -3.05 4.45 5.29
CA GLU A 58 -3.60 3.10 5.16
C GLU A 58 -3.58 2.32 6.45
N LEU A 59 -4.50 1.37 6.56
CA LEU A 59 -4.50 0.37 7.61
C LEU A 59 -3.46 -0.72 7.27
N VAL A 60 -2.53 -0.95 8.18
CA VAL A 60 -1.49 -1.96 8.05
C VAL A 60 -1.78 -3.12 8.98
N VAL A 61 -1.78 -4.33 8.43
CA VAL A 61 -2.05 -5.56 9.16
C VAL A 61 -0.81 -6.45 9.15
N ARG A 62 -0.36 -6.87 10.34
CA ARG A 62 0.78 -7.78 10.46
C ARG A 62 0.32 -9.23 10.42
N ILE A 63 0.69 -9.94 9.36
CA ILE A 63 0.47 -11.38 9.25
C ILE A 63 1.57 -12.11 10.04
N ASN A 64 1.17 -12.96 10.98
CA ASN A 64 2.08 -13.65 11.90
C ASN A 64 2.12 -15.18 11.72
N ARG A 65 1.36 -15.71 10.76
CA ARG A 65 1.22 -17.15 10.55
C ARG A 65 1.24 -17.50 9.07
N LEU A 66 1.94 -18.57 8.72
CA LEU A 66 1.88 -19.13 7.38
C LEU A 66 0.49 -19.74 7.12
N GLY A 67 0.00 -19.57 5.89
CA GLY A 67 -1.27 -20.12 5.47
C GLY A 67 -1.43 -20.14 3.96
N LYS A 68 -2.28 -21.03 3.48
CA LYS A 68 -2.67 -21.15 2.09
C LYS A 68 -4.12 -21.61 2.01
N ASN A 69 -4.89 -21.01 1.11
CA ASN A 69 -6.32 -21.34 0.91
C ASN A 69 -7.14 -21.25 2.21
N ILE A 70 -6.92 -20.18 2.98
CA ILE A 70 -7.58 -19.96 4.25
C ILE A 70 -9.00 -19.45 4.02
N ALA A 71 -10.00 -20.15 4.56
CA ALA A 71 -11.37 -19.68 4.51
C ALA A 71 -11.51 -18.34 5.27
N PRO A 72 -12.28 -17.36 4.76
CA PRO A 72 -12.40 -16.01 5.37
C PRO A 72 -12.73 -16.02 6.86
N ARG A 73 -13.59 -16.95 7.31
CA ARG A 73 -13.95 -17.11 8.75
C ARG A 73 -12.74 -17.39 9.67
N PHE A 74 -11.61 -17.82 9.13
CA PHE A 74 -10.40 -18.10 9.89
C PHE A 74 -9.32 -17.02 9.72
N ALA A 75 -9.55 -15.98 8.93
CA ALA A 75 -8.56 -14.94 8.64
C ALA A 75 -8.01 -14.28 9.92
N SER A 76 -8.85 -14.05 10.93
CA SER A 76 -8.45 -13.46 12.21
C SER A 76 -7.38 -14.23 12.99
N ARG A 77 -7.15 -15.50 12.66
CA ARG A 77 -6.11 -16.34 13.27
C ARG A 77 -4.71 -16.11 12.66
N TYR A 78 -4.62 -15.34 11.60
CA TYR A 78 -3.40 -15.17 10.79
C TYR A 78 -2.75 -13.81 10.93
N TYR A 79 -3.36 -12.88 11.66
CA TYR A 79 -2.76 -11.60 11.99
C TYR A 79 -2.81 -11.36 13.51
N ASP A 80 -1.86 -10.59 14.02
CA ASP A 80 -1.73 -10.32 15.46
C ASP A 80 -1.60 -8.83 15.79
N ALA A 81 -1.49 -7.98 14.80
CA ALA A 81 -1.35 -6.55 15.03
C ALA A 81 -1.91 -5.74 13.87
N VAL A 82 -2.40 -4.55 14.22
CA VAL A 82 -2.91 -3.55 13.28
C VAL A 82 -2.28 -2.21 13.62
N THR A 83 -1.86 -1.46 12.61
CA THR A 83 -1.34 -0.10 12.76
C THR A 83 -1.73 0.76 11.56
N VAL A 84 -1.28 1.99 11.55
CA VAL A 84 -1.46 2.92 10.42
C VAL A 84 -0.12 3.12 9.72
N GLY A 85 -0.16 3.16 8.40
CA GLY A 85 0.99 3.44 7.57
C GLY A 85 0.73 4.55 6.55
N ILE A 86 1.79 4.96 5.87
CA ILE A 86 1.73 5.89 4.74
C ILE A 86 2.38 5.21 3.55
N ASP A 87 1.61 5.06 2.47
CA ASP A 87 2.06 4.64 1.15
C ASP A 87 2.35 5.88 0.31
N PHE A 88 3.63 6.20 0.14
CA PHE A 88 4.04 7.28 -0.77
C PHE A 88 3.94 6.82 -2.21
N THR A 89 3.25 7.62 -3.02
CA THR A 89 2.91 7.29 -4.40
C THR A 89 3.42 8.36 -5.34
N ALA A 90 4.25 7.99 -6.31
CA ALA A 90 4.60 8.85 -7.44
C ALA A 90 3.39 8.92 -8.39
N ARG A 91 2.50 9.85 -8.12
CA ARG A 91 1.16 9.90 -8.73
C ARG A 91 1.19 10.17 -10.23
N ASP A 92 2.09 11.00 -10.70
CA ASP A 92 2.32 11.27 -12.12
C ASP A 92 2.73 10.02 -12.88
N LEU A 93 3.64 9.23 -12.31
CA LEU A 93 4.03 7.93 -12.90
C LEU A 93 2.88 6.92 -12.85
N GLN A 94 2.13 6.87 -11.76
CA GLN A 94 0.99 5.95 -11.64
C GLN A 94 -0.06 6.21 -12.73
N ARG A 95 -0.43 7.47 -12.98
CA ARG A 95 -1.37 7.82 -14.05
C ARG A 95 -0.87 7.32 -15.41
N ARG A 96 0.39 7.62 -15.74
CA ARG A 96 1.00 7.15 -16.99
C ARG A 96 1.01 5.63 -17.11
N PHE A 97 1.37 4.91 -16.03
CA PHE A 97 1.43 3.45 -16.06
C PHE A 97 0.04 2.81 -16.20
N ARG A 98 -0.99 3.41 -15.60
CA ARG A 98 -2.37 2.96 -15.81
C ARG A 98 -2.81 3.10 -17.27
N GLU A 99 -2.54 4.24 -17.89
CA GLU A 99 -2.84 4.51 -19.31
C GLU A 99 -2.09 3.55 -20.24
N GLU A 100 -0.84 3.26 -19.93
CA GLU A 100 0.02 2.39 -20.75
C GLU A 100 -0.10 0.89 -20.38
N GLY A 101 -0.89 0.52 -19.39
CA GLY A 101 -1.02 -0.87 -18.90
C GLY A 101 0.26 -1.43 -18.28
N LYS A 102 1.12 -0.58 -17.71
CA LYS A 102 2.38 -0.98 -17.08
C LYS A 102 2.22 -1.34 -15.59
N PRO A 103 3.12 -2.19 -15.05
CA PRO A 103 3.18 -2.47 -13.61
C PRO A 103 3.48 -1.21 -12.79
N TRP A 104 3.15 -1.25 -11.48
CA TRP A 104 3.24 -0.10 -10.58
C TRP A 104 4.52 -0.03 -9.73
N GLU A 105 5.46 -0.93 -9.90
CA GLU A 105 6.65 -1.01 -9.05
C GLU A 105 7.41 0.32 -8.97
N LEU A 106 7.60 1.02 -10.09
CA LEU A 106 8.34 2.29 -10.11
C LEU A 106 7.60 3.44 -9.41
N CYS A 107 6.26 3.40 -9.37
CA CYS A 107 5.48 4.45 -8.71
C CYS A 107 5.06 4.14 -7.28
N LYS A 108 5.12 2.89 -6.86
CA LYS A 108 4.70 2.39 -5.54
C LYS A 108 5.81 1.71 -4.75
N GLY A 109 6.78 1.09 -5.42
CA GLY A 109 7.81 0.25 -4.81
C GLY A 109 9.20 0.90 -4.74
N PHE A 110 9.33 2.20 -4.95
CA PHE A 110 10.62 2.89 -4.84
C PHE A 110 11.11 2.91 -3.37
N ASP A 111 12.41 3.07 -3.18
CA ASP A 111 13.03 3.04 -1.87
C ASP A 111 12.40 4.06 -0.91
N LEU A 112 12.16 3.61 0.32
CA LEU A 112 11.61 4.43 1.41
C LEU A 112 10.18 4.95 1.17
N SER A 113 9.43 4.33 0.28
CA SER A 113 8.07 4.73 -0.09
C SER A 113 6.98 4.25 0.86
N LEU A 114 7.32 3.63 1.98
CA LEU A 114 6.36 3.14 2.97
C LEU A 114 6.83 3.44 4.39
N ILE A 115 5.96 4.04 5.18
CA ILE A 115 6.17 4.26 6.62
C ILE A 115 5.03 3.60 7.40
N HIS A 116 5.31 2.94 8.53
CA HIS A 116 4.29 2.74 9.55
C HIS A 116 4.52 3.71 10.72
N ILE A 117 3.42 4.36 11.13
CA ILE A 117 3.47 5.56 11.98
C ILE A 117 3.62 5.22 13.45
N SER A 118 3.13 4.06 13.89
CA SER A 118 3.13 3.66 15.30
C SER A 118 3.50 2.20 15.48
N GLU A 119 3.86 1.84 16.72
CA GLU A 119 3.96 0.45 17.10
C GLU A 119 2.62 -0.26 16.88
N PRO A 120 2.62 -1.47 16.27
CA PRO A 120 1.40 -2.22 16.04
C PRO A 120 0.66 -2.50 17.34
N THR A 121 -0.64 -2.22 17.38
CA THR A 121 -1.50 -2.64 18.48
C THR A 121 -1.68 -4.16 18.41
N ARG A 122 -1.29 -4.85 19.46
CA ARG A 122 -1.49 -6.31 19.57
C ARG A 122 -2.92 -6.60 20.00
N HIS A 123 -3.49 -7.59 19.39
CA HIS A 123 -4.81 -8.15 19.75
C HIS A 123 -4.65 -9.44 20.53
#